data_c52d766b835c8c0da487ee8512d94009
#
_entry.id   c52d766b835c8c0da487ee8512d94009
#
_cell.length_a   1.000
_cell.length_b   1.000
_cell.length_c   1.000
_cell.angle_alpha   90.00
_cell.angle_beta   90.00
_cell.angle_gamma   90.00
#
_symmetry.space_group_name_H-M   'P 1'
#
loop_
_entity.id
_entity.type
_entity.pdbx_description
1 polymer ?
#
loop_
_entity_poly.entity_id
_entity_poly.type
_entity_poly.pdbx_seq_one_letter_code
_entity_poly.pdbx_strand_id
1 'polypeptide(L)'
;EALATLHQPAWGGSVGERRECLEQAIALSDGPIITTADLRLSGQPSPTVVVTGAEPLLPDPAGDIAVLNQLRQHRFDMQATAKALGWDRSTVTQRLKGLCFQALVESGRDQTKAASALAGDPSLLRAVELKLMDYYGHLMETIEPFTTAEDALLDCKRRFKNLPERHFKSVEVLVRQHFG
;
A
#
# COMPACT_ATOMS: atom_id res chain seq x y z
N GLU A 1 7.07 35.03 3.53
CA GLU A 1 8.37 34.33 3.81
C GLU A 1 8.68 33.27 2.75
N ALA A 2 7.73 32.45 2.33
CA ALA A 2 7.93 31.41 1.29
C ALA A 2 8.40 31.97 -0.06
N LEU A 3 7.88 33.14 -0.50
CA LEU A 3 8.28 33.83 -1.74
C LEU A 3 9.72 34.33 -1.71
N ALA A 4 10.23 34.74 -0.54
CA ALA A 4 11.61 35.17 -0.38
C ALA A 4 12.60 34.03 -0.57
N THR A 5 12.23 32.80 -0.16
CA THR A 5 13.03 31.59 -0.30
C THR A 5 13.17 31.17 -1.77
N LEU A 6 12.14 31.41 -2.59
CA LEU A 6 12.13 31.08 -4.02
C LEU A 6 13.06 32.00 -4.87
N HIS A 7 13.45 33.16 -4.31
CA HIS A 7 14.35 34.12 -4.98
C HIS A 7 15.81 34.02 -4.56
N GLN A 8 16.18 33.06 -3.71
CA GLN A 8 17.58 32.87 -3.31
C GLN A 8 18.44 32.33 -4.47
N PRO A 9 19.68 32.86 -4.67
CA PRO A 9 20.54 32.47 -5.79
C PRO A 9 21.07 31.03 -5.73
N ALA A 10 20.84 30.30 -4.65
CA ALA A 10 21.22 28.90 -4.48
C ALA A 10 20.28 27.89 -5.16
N TRP A 11 19.20 28.35 -5.78
CA TRP A 11 18.29 27.51 -6.53
C TRP A 11 18.88 27.13 -7.89
N GLY A 12 19.48 25.95 -8.00
CA GLY A 12 19.98 25.39 -9.26
C GLY A 12 18.88 24.82 -10.17
N GLY A 13 17.62 24.89 -9.76
CA GLY A 13 16.51 24.25 -10.46
C GLY A 13 15.94 25.06 -11.62
N SER A 14 15.43 24.35 -12.62
CA SER A 14 14.71 24.94 -13.75
C SER A 14 13.35 25.55 -13.32
N VAL A 15 12.74 26.36 -14.20
CA VAL A 15 11.38 26.91 -13.97
C VAL A 15 10.36 25.80 -13.73
N GLY A 16 10.55 24.62 -14.34
CA GLY A 16 9.71 23.45 -14.15
C GLY A 16 9.76 22.92 -12.72
N GLU A 17 10.96 22.81 -12.14
CA GLU A 17 11.12 22.33 -10.74
C GLU A 17 10.51 23.28 -9.71
N ARG A 18 10.57 24.58 -9.97
CA ARG A 18 9.91 25.57 -9.10
C ARG A 18 8.39 25.43 -9.12
N ARG A 19 7.82 25.19 -10.30
CA ARG A 19 6.39 24.97 -10.45
C ARG A 19 5.94 23.70 -9.74
N GLU A 20 6.66 22.61 -9.90
CA GLU A 20 6.37 21.33 -9.25
C GLU A 20 6.47 21.43 -7.73
N CYS A 21 7.49 22.12 -7.21
CA CYS A 21 7.64 22.39 -5.78
C CYS A 21 6.47 23.21 -5.21
N LEU A 22 5.97 24.21 -5.95
CA LEU A 22 4.81 25.01 -5.56
C LEU A 22 3.52 24.20 -5.62
N GLU A 23 3.32 23.39 -6.63
CA GLU A 23 2.13 22.52 -6.75
C GLU A 23 2.10 21.49 -5.61
N GLN A 24 3.24 20.93 -5.23
CA GLN A 24 3.35 20.05 -4.07
C GLN A 24 3.10 20.79 -2.75
N ALA A 25 3.65 21.99 -2.59
CA ALA A 25 3.44 22.80 -1.39
C ALA A 25 1.96 23.18 -1.21
N ILE A 26 1.26 23.50 -2.29
CA ILE A 26 -0.19 23.79 -2.26
C ILE A 26 -0.98 22.53 -1.86
N ALA A 27 -0.59 21.37 -2.35
CA ALA A 27 -1.27 20.10 -2.05
C ALA A 27 -1.05 19.63 -0.61
N LEU A 28 0.05 20.06 0.04
CA LEU A 28 0.43 19.65 1.41
C LEU A 28 0.07 20.71 2.47
N SER A 29 -0.26 21.93 2.06
CA SER A 29 -0.60 23.01 2.97
C SER A 29 -2.03 22.85 3.51
N ASP A 30 -2.18 22.79 4.83
CA ASP A 30 -3.47 22.75 5.52
C ASP A 30 -4.11 24.14 5.74
N GLY A 31 -3.53 25.20 5.16
CA GLY A 31 -3.97 26.56 5.40
C GLY A 31 -3.85 27.49 4.18
N PRO A 32 -4.38 28.72 4.29
CA PRO A 32 -4.35 29.69 3.20
C PRO A 32 -2.96 30.35 2.98
N ILE A 33 -1.96 29.99 3.78
CA ILE A 33 -0.60 30.55 3.73
C ILE A 33 0.40 29.40 3.59
N ILE A 34 1.15 29.41 2.48
CA ILE A 34 2.28 28.49 2.26
C ILE A 34 3.48 29.00 3.05
N THR A 35 4.03 28.18 3.94
CA THR A 35 5.23 28.49 4.72
C THR A 35 6.50 27.90 4.10
N THR A 36 7.67 28.30 4.58
CA THR A 36 8.95 27.72 4.16
C THR A 36 9.08 26.24 4.50
N ALA A 37 8.32 25.75 5.49
CA ALA A 37 8.27 24.35 5.86
C ALA A 37 7.51 23.48 4.83
N ASP A 38 6.59 24.07 4.08
CA ASP A 38 5.82 23.40 3.02
C ASP A 38 6.64 23.26 1.72
N LEU A 39 7.71 24.05 1.58
CA LEU A 39 8.62 24.00 0.43
C LEU A 39 9.74 22.98 0.67
N ARG A 40 9.66 21.86 0.01
CA ARG A 40 10.74 20.86 0.01
C ARG A 40 11.80 21.23 -1.04
N LEU A 41 12.88 21.86 -0.60
CA LEU A 41 14.01 22.22 -1.45
C LEU A 41 14.98 21.05 -1.56
N SER A 42 15.20 20.55 -2.78
CA SER A 42 16.23 19.54 -3.05
C SER A 42 17.60 20.13 -2.72
N GLY A 43 18.24 19.70 -1.64
CA GLY A 43 19.59 20.15 -1.27
C GLY A 43 19.78 20.62 0.18
N GLN A 44 18.73 20.77 0.99
CA GLN A 44 18.93 20.95 2.41
C GLN A 44 19.01 19.59 3.14
N PRO A 45 19.99 19.41 4.05
CA PRO A 45 19.94 18.27 4.96
C PRO A 45 18.71 18.48 5.87
N SER A 46 17.63 17.78 5.57
CA SER A 46 16.48 17.67 6.45
C SER A 46 16.96 17.15 7.80
N PRO A 47 16.46 17.69 8.94
CA PRO A 47 16.55 16.92 10.17
C PRO A 47 15.91 15.57 9.87
N THR A 48 16.65 14.52 10.10
CA THR A 48 16.33 13.13 9.77
C THR A 48 15.01 12.72 10.42
N VAL A 49 13.90 13.04 9.77
CA VAL A 49 12.76 12.14 9.78
C VAL A 49 13.14 11.11 8.75
N VAL A 50 13.62 9.98 9.21
CA VAL A 50 13.86 8.81 8.39
C VAL A 50 12.50 8.38 7.86
N VAL A 51 12.07 9.00 6.76
CA VAL A 51 11.09 8.38 5.88
C VAL A 51 11.89 7.37 5.09
N THR A 52 12.19 6.26 5.75
CA THR A 52 12.68 5.08 5.08
C THR A 52 11.52 4.55 4.25
N GLY A 53 11.35 5.10 3.06
CA GLY A 53 10.57 4.51 1.98
C GLY A 53 11.31 3.32 1.34
N ALA A 54 12.23 2.73 2.05
CA ALA A 54 12.73 1.39 1.79
C ALA A 54 11.95 0.49 2.73
N GLU A 55 10.98 -0.21 2.20
CA GLU A 55 10.39 -1.37 2.84
C GLU A 55 11.55 -2.26 3.33
N PRO A 56 11.69 -2.52 4.64
CA PRO A 56 12.70 -3.49 5.08
C PRO A 56 12.32 -4.83 4.45
N LEU A 57 13.23 -5.37 3.64
CA LEU A 57 13.16 -6.69 3.00
C LEU A 57 13.21 -7.84 4.02
N LEU A 58 12.78 -7.61 5.25
CA LEU A 58 12.71 -8.64 6.27
C LEU A 58 11.29 -9.15 6.40
N PRO A 59 11.09 -10.46 6.52
CA PRO A 59 9.80 -11.02 6.86
C PRO A 59 9.41 -10.51 8.24
N ASP A 60 8.54 -9.51 8.28
CA ASP A 60 8.07 -8.93 9.53
C ASP A 60 6.61 -9.32 9.77
N PRO A 61 6.36 -10.50 10.42
CA PRO A 61 5.01 -10.87 10.83
C PRO A 61 4.45 -9.88 11.86
N ALA A 62 5.32 -9.19 12.61
CA ALA A 62 4.92 -8.12 13.51
C ALA A 62 4.34 -6.93 12.74
N GLY A 63 4.90 -6.59 11.58
CA GLY A 63 4.37 -5.55 10.70
C GLY A 63 2.98 -5.86 10.18
N ASP A 64 2.70 -7.11 9.80
CA ASP A 64 1.37 -7.52 9.34
C ASP A 64 0.32 -7.47 10.44
N ILE A 65 0.67 -7.90 11.64
CA ILE A 65 -0.22 -7.81 12.81
C ILE A 65 -0.51 -6.36 13.15
N ALA A 66 0.50 -5.50 13.13
CA ALA A 66 0.33 -4.07 13.38
C ALA A 66 -0.58 -3.41 12.33
N VAL A 67 -0.37 -3.71 11.04
CA VAL A 67 -1.22 -3.24 9.95
C VAL A 67 -2.66 -3.72 10.11
N LEU A 68 -2.86 -5.01 10.41
CA LEU A 68 -4.19 -5.58 10.59
C LEU A 68 -4.93 -4.93 11.78
N ASN A 69 -4.23 -4.69 12.88
CA ASN A 69 -4.79 -4.01 14.05
C ASN A 69 -5.21 -2.57 13.70
N GLN A 70 -4.37 -1.83 12.97
CA GLN A 70 -4.71 -0.48 12.51
C GLN A 70 -5.87 -0.49 11.50
N LEU A 71 -5.91 -1.46 10.59
CA LEU A 71 -7.05 -1.64 9.68
C LEU A 71 -8.35 -1.87 10.43
N ARG A 72 -8.34 -2.72 11.45
CA ARG A 72 -9.51 -2.96 12.31
C ARG A 72 -9.93 -1.71 13.07
N GLN A 73 -8.98 -1.00 13.67
CA GLN A 73 -9.23 0.24 14.40
C GLN A 73 -9.84 1.33 13.51
N HIS A 74 -9.40 1.45 12.28
CA HIS A 74 -9.89 2.39 11.28
C HIS A 74 -10.97 1.80 10.37
N ARG A 75 -11.61 0.69 10.77
CA ARG A 75 -12.72 0.05 10.05
C ARG A 75 -12.41 -0.25 8.59
N PHE A 76 -11.17 -0.65 8.30
CA PHE A 76 -10.64 -0.92 6.96
C PHE A 76 -10.66 0.30 6.02
N ASP A 77 -10.61 1.50 6.57
CA ASP A 77 -10.32 2.71 5.81
C ASP A 77 -8.81 2.78 5.51
N MET A 78 -8.46 2.68 4.22
CA MET A 78 -7.06 2.65 3.76
C MET A 78 -6.35 3.97 4.00
N GLN A 79 -7.06 5.10 3.86
CA GLN A 79 -6.48 6.42 4.02
C GLN A 79 -6.19 6.74 5.49
N ALA A 80 -7.16 6.48 6.37
CA ALA A 80 -6.99 6.66 7.81
C ALA A 80 -5.89 5.74 8.37
N THR A 81 -5.85 4.48 7.92
CA THR A 81 -4.81 3.51 8.31
C THR A 81 -3.43 3.95 7.84
N ALA A 82 -3.30 4.40 6.60
CA ALA A 82 -2.03 4.90 6.05
C ALA A 82 -1.50 6.10 6.85
N LYS A 83 -2.38 7.05 7.16
CA LYS A 83 -2.02 8.21 8.00
C LYS A 83 -1.57 7.78 9.40
N ALA A 84 -2.25 6.82 10.03
CA ALA A 84 -1.91 6.33 11.36
C ALA A 84 -0.55 5.60 11.39
N LEU A 85 -0.21 4.88 10.32
CA LEU A 85 1.07 4.16 10.20
C LEU A 85 2.21 5.04 9.64
N GLY A 86 1.94 6.23 9.13
CA GLY A 86 2.91 7.05 8.41
C GLY A 86 3.34 6.44 7.07
N TRP A 87 2.46 5.66 6.44
CA TRP A 87 2.71 4.95 5.18
C TRP A 87 1.88 5.51 4.04
N ASP A 88 2.26 5.16 2.80
CA ASP A 88 1.42 5.40 1.65
C ASP A 88 0.19 4.50 1.64
N ARG A 89 -0.93 5.02 1.16
CA ARG A 89 -2.17 4.27 0.97
C ARG A 89 -1.96 3.02 0.09
N SER A 90 -1.12 3.13 -0.93
CA SER A 90 -0.77 2.00 -1.81
C SER A 90 -0.10 0.87 -1.04
N THR A 91 0.83 1.17 -0.14
CA THR A 91 1.52 0.20 0.71
C THR A 91 0.53 -0.53 1.62
N VAL A 92 -0.37 0.20 2.30
CA VAL A 92 -1.42 -0.42 3.13
C VAL A 92 -2.32 -1.32 2.29
N THR A 93 -2.70 -0.88 1.08
CA THR A 93 -3.52 -1.67 0.16
C THR A 93 -2.83 -2.97 -0.25
N GLN A 94 -1.53 -2.93 -0.58
CA GLN A 94 -0.76 -4.13 -0.93
C GLN A 94 -0.61 -5.08 0.26
N ARG A 95 -0.40 -4.56 1.46
CA ARG A 95 -0.37 -5.38 2.69
C ARG A 95 -1.71 -6.08 2.94
N LEU A 96 -2.81 -5.32 2.87
CA LEU A 96 -4.15 -5.93 3.02
C LEU A 96 -4.42 -6.98 1.95
N LYS A 97 -4.07 -6.72 0.68
CA LYS A 97 -4.21 -7.69 -0.40
C LYS A 97 -3.45 -8.98 -0.09
N GLY A 98 -2.20 -8.86 0.40
CA GLY A 98 -1.40 -10.01 0.82
C GLY A 98 -2.02 -10.80 1.97
N LEU A 99 -2.53 -10.10 2.99
CA LEU A 99 -3.23 -10.70 4.13
C LEU A 99 -4.50 -11.44 3.68
N CYS A 100 -5.24 -10.89 2.71
CA CYS A 100 -6.41 -11.55 2.13
C CYS A 100 -6.04 -12.87 1.44
N PHE A 101 -4.98 -12.89 0.64
CA PHE A 101 -4.52 -14.11 -0.02
C PHE A 101 -4.02 -15.15 0.99
N GLN A 102 -3.30 -14.72 2.02
CA GLN A 102 -2.87 -15.61 3.10
C GLN A 102 -4.07 -16.22 3.83
N ALA A 103 -5.02 -15.41 4.24
CA ALA A 103 -6.22 -15.88 4.93
C ALA A 103 -7.06 -16.86 4.08
N LEU A 104 -7.11 -16.65 2.74
CA LEU A 104 -7.76 -17.58 1.81
C LEU A 104 -7.05 -18.95 1.77
N VAL A 105 -5.73 -18.97 1.75
CA VAL A 105 -4.95 -20.21 1.82
C VAL A 105 -5.20 -20.93 3.13
N GLU A 106 -5.11 -20.23 4.26
CA GLU A 106 -5.32 -20.79 5.60
C GLU A 106 -6.74 -21.31 5.83
N SER A 107 -7.73 -20.67 5.17
CA SER A 107 -9.15 -21.06 5.24
C SER A 107 -9.57 -22.11 4.20
N GLY A 108 -8.63 -22.65 3.41
CA GLY A 108 -8.93 -23.58 2.34
C GLY A 108 -9.81 -22.97 1.23
N ARG A 109 -9.62 -21.69 0.92
CA ARG A 109 -10.39 -20.89 -0.06
C ARG A 109 -11.82 -20.53 0.40
N ASP A 110 -12.16 -20.78 1.66
CA ASP A 110 -13.44 -20.34 2.22
C ASP A 110 -13.37 -18.82 2.50
N GLN A 111 -14.04 -18.04 1.65
CA GLN A 111 -14.01 -16.58 1.70
C GLN A 111 -14.64 -16.04 2.99
N THR A 112 -15.69 -16.68 3.50
CA THR A 112 -16.37 -16.26 4.72
C THR A 112 -15.49 -16.46 5.94
N LYS A 113 -14.81 -17.61 6.03
CA LYS A 113 -13.85 -17.89 7.11
C LYS A 113 -12.64 -16.95 7.03
N ALA A 114 -12.10 -16.73 5.82
CA ALA A 114 -10.99 -15.81 5.60
C ALA A 114 -11.36 -14.37 6.02
N ALA A 115 -12.52 -13.90 5.61
CA ALA A 115 -13.01 -12.56 5.98
C ALA A 115 -13.25 -12.44 7.49
N SER A 116 -13.81 -13.46 8.13
CA SER A 116 -14.03 -13.48 9.58
C SER A 116 -12.72 -13.43 10.37
N ALA A 117 -11.71 -14.19 9.92
CA ALA A 117 -10.38 -14.18 10.54
C ALA A 117 -9.70 -12.79 10.43
N LEU A 118 -9.83 -12.14 9.29
CA LEU A 118 -9.27 -10.79 9.09
C LEU A 118 -10.07 -9.71 9.84
N ALA A 119 -11.39 -9.79 9.84
CA ALA A 119 -12.25 -8.80 10.48
C ALA A 119 -12.06 -8.76 12.01
N GLY A 120 -12.02 -9.92 12.64
CA GLY A 120 -11.92 -10.05 14.09
C GLY A 120 -13.16 -9.55 14.87
N ASP A 121 -14.03 -8.79 14.21
CA ASP A 121 -15.29 -8.26 14.75
C ASP A 121 -16.40 -8.40 13.71
N PRO A 122 -17.61 -8.89 14.10
CA PRO A 122 -18.73 -9.05 13.17
C PRO A 122 -19.16 -7.76 12.46
N SER A 123 -18.99 -6.59 13.10
CA SER A 123 -19.33 -5.29 12.50
C SER A 123 -18.45 -4.92 11.31
N LEU A 124 -17.26 -5.50 11.22
CA LEU A 124 -16.29 -5.27 10.14
C LEU A 124 -16.36 -6.31 9.02
N LEU A 125 -17.05 -7.43 9.28
CA LEU A 125 -17.08 -8.58 8.38
C LEU A 125 -17.46 -8.18 6.95
N ARG A 126 -18.53 -7.41 6.79
CA ARG A 126 -19.01 -7.00 5.46
C ARG A 126 -18.00 -6.16 4.68
N ALA A 127 -17.28 -5.26 5.36
CA ALA A 127 -16.27 -4.43 4.73
C ALA A 127 -15.06 -5.26 4.25
N VAL A 128 -14.69 -6.27 5.04
CA VAL A 128 -13.60 -7.20 4.69
C VAL A 128 -13.99 -8.15 3.58
N GLU A 129 -15.20 -8.72 3.63
CA GLU A 129 -15.74 -9.59 2.56
C GLU A 129 -15.67 -8.92 1.20
N LEU A 130 -16.14 -7.68 1.09
CA LEU A 130 -16.13 -6.93 -0.16
C LEU A 130 -14.72 -6.75 -0.72
N LYS A 131 -13.75 -6.40 0.14
CA LYS A 131 -12.35 -6.24 -0.28
C LYS A 131 -11.70 -7.58 -0.66
N LEU A 132 -11.98 -8.61 0.10
CA LEU A 132 -11.46 -9.95 -0.16
C LEU A 132 -12.02 -10.49 -1.49
N MET A 133 -13.31 -10.33 -1.74
CA MET A 133 -13.95 -10.71 -3.00
C MET A 133 -13.36 -9.95 -4.18
N ASP A 134 -13.14 -8.64 -4.05
CA ASP A 134 -12.52 -7.80 -5.08
C ASP A 134 -11.09 -8.27 -5.40
N TYR A 135 -10.26 -8.48 -4.38
CA TYR A 135 -8.88 -8.93 -4.59
C TYR A 135 -8.78 -10.36 -5.12
N TYR A 136 -9.62 -11.26 -4.63
CA TYR A 136 -9.65 -12.63 -5.11
C TYR A 136 -10.23 -12.72 -6.53
N GLY A 137 -11.29 -11.97 -6.83
CA GLY A 137 -11.85 -11.84 -8.17
C GLY A 137 -10.81 -11.34 -9.18
N HIS A 138 -10.07 -10.28 -8.82
CA HIS A 138 -8.99 -9.78 -9.66
C HIS A 138 -7.85 -10.80 -9.88
N LEU A 139 -7.55 -11.64 -8.88
CA LEU A 139 -6.60 -12.75 -9.06
C LEU A 139 -7.15 -13.77 -10.04
N MET A 140 -8.42 -14.17 -9.88
CA MET A 140 -9.06 -15.15 -10.79
C MET A 140 -9.11 -14.65 -12.23
N GLU A 141 -9.53 -13.40 -12.45
CA GLU A 141 -9.52 -12.77 -13.78
C GLU A 141 -8.10 -12.70 -14.39
N THR A 142 -7.09 -12.52 -13.55
CA THR A 142 -5.69 -12.49 -14.00
C THR A 142 -5.22 -13.84 -14.50
N ILE A 143 -5.66 -14.94 -13.89
CA ILE A 143 -5.19 -16.29 -14.21
C ILE A 143 -6.09 -17.04 -15.22
N GLU A 144 -7.34 -16.60 -15.38
CA GLU A 144 -8.31 -17.22 -16.29
C GLU A 144 -7.81 -17.42 -17.74
N PRO A 145 -7.06 -16.48 -18.37
CA PRO A 145 -6.58 -16.63 -19.74
C PRO A 145 -5.52 -17.72 -19.93
N PHE A 146 -4.95 -18.25 -18.84
CA PHE A 146 -3.84 -19.19 -18.90
C PHE A 146 -4.32 -20.63 -18.76
N THR A 147 -3.58 -21.55 -19.36
CA THR A 147 -3.85 -23.00 -19.28
C THR A 147 -2.90 -23.72 -18.34
N THR A 148 -1.82 -23.08 -17.92
CA THR A 148 -0.82 -23.65 -17.01
C THR A 148 -0.60 -22.71 -15.81
N ALA A 149 -0.28 -23.32 -14.66
CA ALA A 149 0.03 -22.57 -13.46
C ALA A 149 1.31 -21.73 -13.63
N GLU A 150 2.28 -22.20 -14.37
CA GLU A 150 3.57 -21.53 -14.57
C GLU A 150 3.41 -20.22 -15.34
N ASP A 151 2.65 -20.23 -16.43
CA ASP A 151 2.38 -19.02 -17.21
C ASP A 151 1.55 -18.01 -16.44
N ALA A 152 0.54 -18.51 -15.73
CA ALA A 152 -0.28 -17.68 -14.84
C ALA A 152 0.56 -17.01 -13.73
N LEU A 153 1.49 -17.77 -13.11
CA LEU A 153 2.39 -17.25 -12.09
C LEU A 153 3.35 -16.19 -12.63
N LEU A 154 3.83 -16.36 -13.86
CA LEU A 154 4.71 -15.39 -14.50
C LEU A 154 3.98 -14.03 -14.68
N ASP A 155 2.72 -14.05 -15.11
CA ASP A 155 1.91 -12.83 -15.22
C ASP A 155 1.54 -12.25 -13.84
N CYS A 156 1.21 -13.10 -12.88
CA CYS A 156 0.97 -12.68 -11.49
C CYS A 156 2.19 -11.94 -10.91
N LYS A 157 3.42 -12.40 -11.13
CA LYS A 157 4.64 -11.69 -10.69
C LYS A 157 4.76 -10.29 -11.26
N ARG A 158 4.32 -10.09 -12.49
CA ARG A 158 4.34 -8.77 -13.13
C ARG A 158 3.25 -7.84 -12.57
N ARG A 159 2.02 -8.35 -12.38
CA ARG A 159 0.87 -7.58 -11.91
C ARG A 159 0.93 -7.29 -10.42
N PHE A 160 1.39 -8.24 -9.61
CA PHE A 160 1.52 -8.13 -8.16
C PHE A 160 2.96 -7.83 -7.71
N LYS A 161 3.75 -7.13 -8.53
CA LYS A 161 5.16 -6.80 -8.25
C LYS A 161 5.40 -6.05 -6.93
N ASN A 162 4.40 -5.32 -6.45
CA ASN A 162 4.46 -4.55 -5.21
C ASN A 162 3.95 -5.36 -4.00
N LEU A 163 3.54 -6.61 -4.20
CA LEU A 163 3.16 -7.48 -3.10
C LEU A 163 4.41 -8.02 -2.41
N PRO A 164 4.49 -8.00 -1.07
CA PRO A 164 5.60 -8.60 -0.35
C PRO A 164 5.81 -10.07 -0.72
N GLU A 165 7.06 -10.50 -0.85
CA GLU A 165 7.40 -11.85 -1.33
C GLU A 165 6.73 -12.96 -0.52
N ARG A 166 6.65 -12.80 0.80
CA ARG A 166 5.97 -13.77 1.68
C ARG A 166 4.48 -13.94 1.32
N HIS A 167 3.80 -12.86 0.95
CA HIS A 167 2.41 -12.90 0.53
C HIS A 167 2.26 -13.42 -0.91
N PHE A 168 3.31 -13.25 -1.73
CA PHE A 168 3.33 -13.83 -3.07
C PHE A 168 3.31 -15.38 -3.02
N LYS A 169 3.91 -15.99 -1.99
CA LYS A 169 3.77 -17.44 -1.75
C LYS A 169 2.32 -17.89 -1.62
N SER A 170 1.48 -17.08 -0.99
CA SER A 170 0.04 -17.36 -0.91
C SER A 170 -0.63 -17.30 -2.29
N VAL A 171 -0.23 -16.35 -3.14
CA VAL A 171 -0.67 -16.30 -4.54
C VAL A 171 -0.26 -17.56 -5.30
N GLU A 172 0.98 -18.01 -5.14
CA GLU A 172 1.47 -19.26 -5.77
C GLU A 172 0.63 -20.48 -5.37
N VAL A 173 0.29 -20.58 -4.08
CA VAL A 173 -0.56 -21.68 -3.58
C VAL A 173 -1.96 -21.60 -4.20
N LEU A 174 -2.60 -20.43 -4.22
CA LEU A 174 -3.93 -20.23 -4.78
C LEU A 174 -3.97 -20.52 -6.28
N VAL A 175 -2.96 -20.09 -7.03
CA VAL A 175 -2.84 -20.36 -8.46
C VAL A 175 -2.66 -21.86 -8.72
N ARG A 176 -1.72 -22.52 -8.04
CA ARG A 176 -1.50 -23.97 -8.18
C ARG A 176 -2.75 -24.77 -7.84
N GLN A 177 -3.50 -24.38 -6.81
CA GLN A 177 -4.77 -25.02 -6.45
C GLN A 177 -5.90 -24.77 -7.46
N HIS A 178 -5.78 -23.75 -8.31
CA HIS A 178 -6.76 -23.51 -9.37
C HIS A 178 -6.53 -24.43 -10.57
N PHE A 179 -5.27 -24.74 -10.90
CA PHE A 179 -4.89 -25.56 -12.05
C PHE A 179 -4.67 -27.05 -11.72
N GLY A 180 -4.62 -27.43 -10.45
CA GLY A 180 -4.42 -28.81 -10.00
C GLY A 180 -5.68 -29.45 -9.53
#